data_ab4db98b1426ddb9c47e2f6660758540
#
_entry.id   ab4db98b1426ddb9c47e2f6660758540
#
_cell.length_a   1.000
_cell.length_b   1.000
_cell.length_c   1.000
_cell.angle_alpha   90.00
_cell.angle_beta   90.00
_cell.angle_gamma   90.00
#
_symmetry.space_group_name_H-M   'P 1'
#
loop_
_entity.id
_entity.type
_entity.pdbx_description
1 polymer ?
#
loop_
_entity_poly.entity_id
_entity_poly.type
_entity_poly.pdbx_seq_one_letter_code
_entity_poly.pdbx_strand_id
1 'polypeptide(L)'
;MDSRKITNGNLFICVSGIDGFLEDRHQFVEDAVKNGAVALIVERDVNIEIPKIIVKDARYAMAVIASHFYGYPSNKMKLIGITGTNGKTTTSYLLEKILSDYGYHTGLMGNNGVKVGSKWYPTDINTQEPPTLQRNLQMMKNQNADYCVMEVTSQGLHMERVKGCNFKIAVFTNLTQDHLDYHGTFDEYKHVKSLLFARLGNNLSTIDKKIAVLNADDPSVEYFKKITSAEVITYGIHNGADVQAKNITLSPKGIRFLVSSFNGEIEVSLNLVGRFNVYNALAAITVALVEGIPLTNISDSLSNLKSIEGRMEIIDENQDFLVIVDYAHTPDALENVLSTIREFAKGKIITVFGCGGDRDAKKRSIMGGIAGSYSDFVFITSDNPRSEDPQAIMKDIEKGFSQNNNLNYKVEVDRELAINHAINMASSNDIVLIAGKGHETYQILKDSTIHFDDKEKARQAIINK
;
A
#
# COMPACT_ATOMS: atom_id res chain seq x y z
N MET A 1 11.35 -21.37 -2.91
CA MET A 1 9.93 -21.73 -2.72
C MET A 1 9.18 -22.07 -4.02
N ASP A 2 9.53 -21.52 -5.17
CA ASP A 2 8.91 -21.87 -6.46
C ASP A 2 9.80 -22.88 -7.19
N SER A 3 9.37 -24.15 -7.28
CA SER A 3 10.13 -25.23 -7.91
C SER A 3 10.41 -24.97 -9.39
N ARG A 4 9.54 -24.21 -10.08
CA ARG A 4 9.68 -23.85 -11.50
C ARG A 4 10.81 -22.86 -11.78
N LYS A 5 11.27 -22.12 -10.74
CA LYS A 5 12.37 -21.13 -10.81
C LYS A 5 13.70 -21.71 -10.33
N ILE A 6 13.74 -22.99 -9.98
CA ILE A 6 14.96 -23.68 -9.55
C ILE A 6 15.91 -23.89 -10.74
N THR A 7 17.17 -23.64 -10.50
CA THR A 7 18.30 -23.94 -11.39
C THR A 7 19.34 -24.75 -10.65
N ASN A 8 20.29 -25.35 -11.40
CA ASN A 8 21.37 -26.17 -10.82
C ASN A 8 22.12 -25.41 -9.71
N GLY A 9 22.29 -26.08 -8.57
CA GLY A 9 23.00 -25.55 -7.42
C GLY A 9 22.12 -24.75 -6.45
N ASN A 10 20.83 -24.65 -6.69
CA ASN A 10 19.92 -23.91 -5.80
C ASN A 10 19.58 -24.70 -4.52
N LEU A 11 19.35 -23.96 -3.43
CA LEU A 11 18.69 -24.41 -2.22
C LEU A 11 17.18 -24.21 -2.37
N PHE A 12 16.38 -25.27 -2.19
CA PHE A 12 14.91 -25.15 -2.17
C PHE A 12 14.40 -25.13 -0.74
N ILE A 13 13.53 -24.15 -0.41
CA ILE A 13 12.97 -23.98 0.93
C ILE A 13 11.49 -24.32 0.87
N CYS A 14 11.09 -25.36 1.61
CA CYS A 14 9.74 -25.86 1.72
C CYS A 14 9.06 -25.24 2.94
N VAL A 15 8.20 -24.28 2.71
CA VAL A 15 7.35 -23.69 3.75
C VAL A 15 6.01 -24.42 3.79
N SER A 16 5.47 -24.62 4.98
CA SER A 16 4.10 -25.16 5.16
C SER A 16 3.06 -24.24 4.53
N GLY A 17 1.96 -24.83 4.08
CA GLY A 17 0.84 -24.11 3.50
C GLY A 17 0.11 -23.21 4.48
N ILE A 18 -0.72 -22.34 3.94
CA ILE A 18 -1.74 -21.57 4.67
C ILE A 18 -3.03 -21.80 3.91
N ASP A 19 -4.03 -22.36 4.57
CA ASP A 19 -5.30 -22.75 3.96
C ASP A 19 -5.93 -21.59 3.17
N GLY A 20 -6.27 -21.85 1.92
CA GLY A 20 -6.85 -20.85 1.01
C GLY A 20 -5.88 -19.78 0.46
N PHE A 21 -4.62 -19.72 0.92
CA PHE A 21 -3.67 -18.65 0.53
C PHE A 21 -2.34 -19.14 0.00
N LEU A 22 -1.83 -20.23 0.50
CA LEU A 22 -0.55 -20.77 0.07
C LEU A 22 -0.55 -22.29 0.16
N GLU A 23 -0.21 -22.95 -0.94
CA GLU A 23 -0.02 -24.38 -0.98
C GLU A 23 1.24 -24.80 -0.20
N ASP A 24 1.19 -25.96 0.43
CA ASP A 24 2.35 -26.55 1.11
C ASP A 24 3.47 -26.87 0.10
N ARG A 25 4.61 -26.23 0.28
CA ARG A 25 5.74 -26.33 -0.65
C ARG A 25 6.50 -27.66 -0.57
N HIS A 26 6.24 -28.48 0.45
CA HIS A 26 6.81 -29.83 0.53
C HIS A 26 6.32 -30.75 -0.58
N GLN A 27 5.13 -30.51 -1.14
CA GLN A 27 4.61 -31.30 -2.27
C GLN A 27 5.40 -31.09 -3.59
N PHE A 28 6.21 -30.04 -3.69
CA PHE A 28 7.00 -29.72 -4.89
C PHE A 28 8.47 -30.10 -4.78
N VAL A 29 8.86 -30.90 -3.78
CA VAL A 29 10.26 -31.28 -3.54
C VAL A 29 10.83 -32.07 -4.72
N GLU A 30 10.10 -33.04 -5.25
CA GLU A 30 10.55 -33.85 -6.40
C GLU A 30 10.81 -32.98 -7.62
N ASP A 31 9.90 -32.04 -7.93
CA ASP A 31 10.07 -31.09 -9.03
C ASP A 31 11.29 -30.20 -8.83
N ALA A 32 11.51 -29.72 -7.60
CA ALA A 32 12.66 -28.88 -7.28
C ALA A 32 13.99 -29.63 -7.47
N VAL A 33 14.07 -30.89 -7.03
CA VAL A 33 15.24 -31.75 -7.24
C VAL A 33 15.47 -32.02 -8.71
N LYS A 34 14.43 -32.38 -9.46
CA LYS A 34 14.49 -32.58 -10.92
C LYS A 34 15.00 -31.34 -11.66
N ASN A 35 14.65 -30.16 -11.17
CA ASN A 35 15.09 -28.88 -11.74
C ASN A 35 16.47 -28.42 -11.27
N GLY A 36 17.15 -29.20 -10.41
CA GLY A 36 18.54 -28.97 -10.02
C GLY A 36 18.75 -28.42 -8.61
N ALA A 37 17.79 -28.55 -7.72
CA ALA A 37 18.02 -28.27 -6.30
C ALA A 37 19.05 -29.26 -5.72
N VAL A 38 20.06 -28.75 -5.02
CA VAL A 38 21.13 -29.56 -4.43
C VAL A 38 20.99 -29.74 -2.92
N ALA A 39 20.10 -29.01 -2.28
CA ALA A 39 19.79 -29.11 -0.86
C ALA A 39 18.37 -28.58 -0.56
N LEU A 40 17.81 -29.02 0.56
CA LEU A 40 16.47 -28.63 1.02
C LEU A 40 16.51 -28.04 2.43
N ILE A 41 15.64 -27.07 2.67
CA ILE A 41 15.18 -26.70 4.03
C ILE A 41 13.71 -27.16 4.12
N VAL A 42 13.40 -27.96 5.11
CA VAL A 42 12.08 -28.60 5.28
C VAL A 42 11.60 -28.49 6.73
N GLU A 43 10.29 -28.51 6.98
CA GLU A 43 9.72 -28.50 8.33
C GLU A 43 9.38 -29.92 8.83
N ARG A 44 9.43 -30.90 7.97
CA ARG A 44 9.27 -32.33 8.23
C ARG A 44 10.13 -33.14 7.30
N ASP A 45 10.44 -34.36 7.67
CA ASP A 45 11.23 -35.24 6.81
C ASP A 45 10.49 -35.55 5.49
N VAL A 46 11.25 -35.60 4.42
CA VAL A 46 10.82 -35.93 3.06
C VAL A 46 11.70 -37.04 2.51
N ASN A 47 11.12 -38.01 1.80
CA ASN A 47 11.83 -39.18 1.29
C ASN A 47 12.61 -38.83 0.02
N ILE A 48 13.72 -38.09 0.17
CA ILE A 48 14.60 -37.64 -0.93
C ILE A 48 16.05 -37.78 -0.50
N GLU A 49 16.94 -38.22 -1.40
CA GLU A 49 18.35 -38.54 -1.07
C GLU A 49 19.33 -37.35 -1.14
N ILE A 50 18.89 -36.12 -1.41
CA ILE A 50 19.78 -34.95 -1.34
C ILE A 50 19.88 -34.39 0.08
N PRO A 51 20.95 -33.62 0.41
CA PRO A 51 21.11 -32.99 1.71
C PRO A 51 19.89 -32.18 2.10
N LYS A 52 19.39 -32.37 3.33
CA LYS A 52 18.25 -31.65 3.88
C LYS A 52 18.49 -31.21 5.31
N ILE A 53 18.01 -30.04 5.64
CA ILE A 53 18.02 -29.50 7.01
C ILE A 53 16.58 -29.39 7.45
N ILE A 54 16.23 -30.11 8.53
CA ILE A 54 14.92 -30.05 9.14
C ILE A 54 14.91 -28.89 10.14
N VAL A 55 13.98 -27.95 9.98
CA VAL A 55 13.84 -26.76 10.83
C VAL A 55 12.42 -26.72 11.42
N LYS A 56 12.27 -26.03 12.54
CA LYS A 56 10.97 -25.84 13.16
C LYS A 56 10.05 -24.89 12.36
N ASP A 57 10.65 -23.91 11.71
CA ASP A 57 9.96 -22.86 10.96
C ASP A 57 10.81 -22.48 9.72
N ALA A 58 10.35 -22.89 8.54
CA ALA A 58 11.07 -22.65 7.29
C ALA A 58 10.96 -21.20 6.81
N ARG A 59 9.93 -20.44 7.22
CA ARG A 59 9.80 -19.00 6.90
C ARG A 59 10.84 -18.20 7.65
N TYR A 60 10.98 -18.48 8.96
CA TYR A 60 12.02 -17.88 9.77
C TYR A 60 13.42 -18.23 9.24
N ALA A 61 13.68 -19.52 8.96
CA ALA A 61 14.93 -19.97 8.39
C ALA A 61 15.24 -19.27 7.05
N MET A 62 14.25 -19.13 6.17
CA MET A 62 14.39 -18.42 4.90
C MET A 62 14.79 -16.96 5.08
N ALA A 63 14.18 -16.25 6.03
CA ALA A 63 14.48 -14.85 6.30
C ALA A 63 15.93 -14.70 6.83
N VAL A 64 16.36 -15.56 7.74
CA VAL A 64 17.72 -15.56 8.30
C VAL A 64 18.76 -15.91 7.22
N ILE A 65 18.53 -16.98 6.46
CA ILE A 65 19.44 -17.41 5.41
C ILE A 65 19.57 -16.35 4.31
N ALA A 66 18.46 -15.77 3.87
CA ALA A 66 18.48 -14.71 2.87
C ALA A 66 19.25 -13.47 3.35
N SER A 67 19.00 -13.03 4.58
CA SER A 67 19.73 -11.91 5.19
C SER A 67 21.23 -12.17 5.25
N HIS A 68 21.64 -13.37 5.71
CA HIS A 68 23.04 -13.78 5.76
C HIS A 68 23.67 -13.85 4.36
N PHE A 69 23.00 -14.52 3.42
CA PHE A 69 23.50 -14.71 2.06
C PHE A 69 23.81 -13.38 1.35
N TYR A 70 22.95 -12.38 1.56
CA TYR A 70 23.14 -11.03 1.00
C TYR A 70 23.99 -10.10 1.90
N GLY A 71 24.59 -10.60 2.98
CA GLY A 71 25.53 -9.84 3.83
C GLY A 71 24.86 -8.77 4.67
N TYR A 72 23.63 -9.02 5.15
CA TYR A 72 22.88 -8.13 6.06
C TYR A 72 22.73 -6.70 5.53
N PRO A 73 22.17 -6.49 4.33
CA PRO A 73 22.18 -5.19 3.68
C PRO A 73 21.42 -4.12 4.48
N SER A 74 20.38 -4.48 5.24
CA SER A 74 19.62 -3.58 6.10
C SER A 74 20.42 -3.00 7.28
N ASN A 75 21.60 -3.55 7.60
CA ASN A 75 22.54 -2.98 8.58
C ASN A 75 23.45 -1.91 8.00
N LYS A 76 23.39 -1.68 6.69
CA LYS A 76 24.28 -0.76 5.95
C LYS A 76 23.57 0.48 5.43
N MET A 77 22.27 0.60 5.66
CA MET A 77 21.41 1.74 5.35
C MET A 77 20.33 1.89 6.42
N LYS A 78 19.70 3.03 6.49
CA LYS A 78 18.58 3.25 7.41
C LYS A 78 17.29 2.73 6.77
N LEU A 79 16.71 1.69 7.37
CA LEU A 79 15.47 1.07 6.90
C LEU A 79 14.27 1.63 7.65
N ILE A 80 13.29 2.15 6.92
CA ILE A 80 12.04 2.71 7.46
C ILE A 80 10.88 1.84 6.98
N GLY A 81 10.14 1.24 7.93
CA GLY A 81 8.99 0.40 7.64
C GLY A 81 7.68 1.13 7.92
N ILE A 82 6.76 1.15 6.96
CA ILE A 82 5.46 1.80 7.09
C ILE A 82 4.36 0.73 7.06
N THR A 83 3.57 0.65 8.12
CA THR A 83 2.43 -0.25 8.22
C THR A 83 1.14 0.48 8.62
N GLY A 84 0.01 -0.15 8.35
CA GLY A 84 -1.34 0.34 8.62
C GLY A 84 -2.31 -0.25 7.60
N THR A 85 -3.59 0.07 7.71
CA THR A 85 -4.57 -0.33 6.71
C THR A 85 -4.41 0.52 5.46
N ASN A 86 -4.56 1.83 5.58
CA ASN A 86 -4.48 2.81 4.50
C ASN A 86 -3.28 3.75 4.66
N GLY A 87 -2.90 4.47 3.58
CA GLY A 87 -1.89 5.51 3.60
C GLY A 87 -0.44 5.07 3.46
N LYS A 88 -0.12 3.77 3.48
CA LYS A 88 1.26 3.25 3.35
C LYS A 88 1.99 3.80 2.12
N THR A 89 1.42 3.63 0.95
CA THR A 89 2.01 4.06 -0.32
C THR A 89 2.21 5.58 -0.34
N THR A 90 1.17 6.35 -0.01
CA THR A 90 1.27 7.81 0.01
C THR A 90 2.35 8.29 0.98
N THR A 91 2.35 7.77 2.21
CA THR A 91 3.37 8.14 3.21
C THR A 91 4.78 7.76 2.75
N SER A 92 4.96 6.59 2.12
CA SER A 92 6.27 6.16 1.63
C SER A 92 6.80 7.05 0.51
N TYR A 93 5.94 7.49 -0.42
CA TYR A 93 6.32 8.42 -1.48
C TYR A 93 6.64 9.82 -0.95
N LEU A 94 5.81 10.36 -0.04
CA LEU A 94 6.04 11.66 0.59
C LEU A 94 7.38 11.66 1.34
N LEU A 95 7.66 10.62 2.11
CA LEU A 95 8.89 10.49 2.86
C LEU A 95 10.11 10.32 1.95
N GLU A 96 10.02 9.45 0.95
CA GLU A 96 11.11 9.25 -0.02
C GLU A 96 11.45 10.54 -0.76
N LYS A 97 10.42 11.29 -1.16
CA LYS A 97 10.60 12.61 -1.79
C LYS A 97 11.34 13.60 -0.88
N ILE A 98 10.93 13.72 0.39
CA ILE A 98 11.60 14.61 1.36
C ILE A 98 13.08 14.21 1.54
N LEU A 99 13.35 12.92 1.72
CA LEU A 99 14.70 12.40 1.89
C LEU A 99 15.57 12.65 0.65
N SER A 100 15.03 12.37 -0.53
CA SER A 100 15.72 12.54 -1.81
C SER A 100 16.00 14.03 -2.12
N ASP A 101 15.03 14.91 -1.90
CA ASP A 101 15.20 16.36 -2.12
C ASP A 101 16.21 16.98 -1.15
N TYR A 102 16.31 16.42 0.06
CA TYR A 102 17.34 16.86 1.02
C TYR A 102 18.75 16.38 0.67
N GLY A 103 18.88 15.51 -0.34
CA GLY A 103 20.15 15.05 -0.89
C GLY A 103 20.59 13.65 -0.49
N TYR A 104 19.72 12.86 0.17
CA TYR A 104 20.00 11.46 0.46
C TYR A 104 19.76 10.55 -0.75
N HIS A 105 20.58 9.52 -0.89
CA HIS A 105 20.31 8.45 -1.84
C HIS A 105 19.26 7.50 -1.27
N THR A 106 18.15 7.36 -1.97
CA THR A 106 16.97 6.65 -1.46
C THR A 106 16.63 5.42 -2.29
N GLY A 107 16.06 4.42 -1.62
CA GLY A 107 15.32 3.33 -2.20
C GLY A 107 13.88 3.32 -1.68
N LEU A 108 12.95 2.84 -2.50
CA LEU A 108 11.54 2.68 -2.15
C LEU A 108 11.08 1.27 -2.50
N MET A 109 10.36 0.61 -1.61
CA MET A 109 9.71 -0.68 -1.88
C MET A 109 8.24 -0.64 -1.46
N GLY A 110 7.35 -0.90 -2.38
CA GLY A 110 5.92 -0.87 -2.10
C GLY A 110 5.07 -1.46 -3.22
N ASN A 111 3.80 -1.11 -3.20
CA ASN A 111 2.80 -1.62 -4.13
C ASN A 111 3.12 -1.30 -5.60
N ASN A 112 3.71 -0.16 -5.87
CA ASN A 112 4.03 0.30 -7.22
C ASN A 112 5.38 -0.26 -7.73
N GLY A 113 6.07 -1.08 -6.94
CA GLY A 113 7.35 -1.67 -7.33
C GLY A 113 8.51 -1.35 -6.39
N VAL A 114 9.71 -1.51 -6.91
CA VAL A 114 10.98 -1.22 -6.22
C VAL A 114 11.73 -0.12 -6.97
N LYS A 115 11.96 1.01 -6.30
CA LYS A 115 12.79 2.11 -6.81
C LYS A 115 14.20 2.01 -6.23
N VAL A 116 15.21 2.07 -7.08
CA VAL A 116 16.63 2.13 -6.67
C VAL A 116 17.28 3.29 -7.42
N GLY A 117 17.55 4.37 -6.73
CA GLY A 117 17.91 5.64 -7.37
C GLY A 117 16.76 6.13 -8.26
N SER A 118 17.03 6.35 -9.56
CA SER A 118 16.01 6.74 -10.55
C SER A 118 15.30 5.58 -11.25
N LYS A 119 15.72 4.33 -11.03
CA LYS A 119 15.21 3.16 -11.76
C LYS A 119 14.12 2.46 -10.99
N TRP A 120 13.05 2.09 -11.69
CA TRP A 120 11.96 1.27 -11.18
C TRP A 120 12.07 -0.18 -11.65
N TYR A 121 11.74 -1.11 -10.77
CA TYR A 121 11.67 -2.54 -11.03
C TYR A 121 10.29 -3.04 -10.62
N PRO A 122 9.62 -3.84 -11.46
CA PRO A 122 8.30 -4.39 -11.12
C PRO A 122 8.38 -5.35 -9.93
N THR A 123 7.28 -5.51 -9.25
CA THR A 123 7.10 -6.48 -8.16
C THR A 123 5.74 -7.15 -8.26
N ASP A 124 5.69 -8.43 -7.92
CA ASP A 124 4.45 -9.21 -7.92
C ASP A 124 3.68 -9.03 -6.60
N ILE A 125 4.36 -8.61 -5.53
CA ILE A 125 3.79 -8.46 -4.19
C ILE A 125 4.40 -7.27 -3.47
N ASN A 126 3.58 -6.59 -2.69
CA ASN A 126 3.94 -5.36 -1.97
C ASN A 126 5.12 -5.58 -0.99
N THR A 127 4.97 -6.49 0.00
CA THR A 127 6.08 -6.89 0.88
C THR A 127 6.65 -8.21 0.38
N GLN A 128 7.82 -8.15 -0.22
CA GLN A 128 8.42 -9.26 -0.97
C GLN A 128 8.90 -10.41 -0.09
N GLU A 129 9.02 -11.60 -0.69
CA GLU A 129 9.63 -12.77 -0.03
C GLU A 129 11.10 -12.50 0.32
N PRO A 130 11.62 -13.07 1.43
CA PRO A 130 12.93 -12.72 1.97
C PRO A 130 14.08 -12.77 0.96
N PRO A 131 14.22 -13.77 0.07
CA PRO A 131 15.30 -13.77 -0.90
C PRO A 131 15.27 -12.59 -1.87
N THR A 132 14.07 -12.22 -2.34
CA THR A 132 13.88 -11.07 -3.24
C THR A 132 14.07 -9.75 -2.48
N LEU A 133 13.52 -9.65 -1.28
CA LEU A 133 13.66 -8.48 -0.41
C LEU A 133 15.13 -8.18 -0.12
N GLN A 134 15.89 -9.17 0.35
CA GLN A 134 17.30 -8.99 0.70
C GLN A 134 18.16 -8.69 -0.54
N ARG A 135 17.86 -9.31 -1.69
CA ARG A 135 18.50 -8.97 -2.97
C ARG A 135 18.29 -7.50 -3.35
N ASN A 136 17.07 -7.00 -3.22
CA ASN A 136 16.76 -5.60 -3.55
C ASN A 136 17.42 -4.63 -2.57
N LEU A 137 17.46 -4.94 -1.27
CA LEU A 137 18.23 -4.17 -0.30
C LEU A 137 19.73 -4.17 -0.64
N GLN A 138 20.27 -5.31 -1.09
CA GLN A 138 21.68 -5.38 -1.53
C GLN A 138 21.92 -4.55 -2.80
N MET A 139 20.97 -4.51 -3.73
CA MET A 139 21.05 -3.62 -4.90
C MET A 139 21.08 -2.14 -4.48
N MET A 140 20.22 -1.73 -3.55
CA MET A 140 20.21 -0.38 -2.99
C MET A 140 21.55 -0.05 -2.30
N LYS A 141 22.03 -0.95 -1.45
CA LYS A 141 23.34 -0.80 -0.78
C LYS A 141 24.48 -0.64 -1.79
N ASN A 142 24.47 -1.40 -2.89
CA ASN A 142 25.51 -1.31 -3.92
C ASN A 142 25.46 0.01 -4.70
N GLN A 143 24.33 0.74 -4.66
CA GLN A 143 24.18 2.08 -5.18
C GLN A 143 24.32 3.17 -4.09
N ASN A 144 24.89 2.81 -2.93
CA ASN A 144 25.13 3.68 -1.79
C ASN A 144 23.87 4.36 -1.26
N ALA A 145 22.73 3.65 -1.24
CA ALA A 145 21.51 4.18 -0.64
C ALA A 145 21.70 4.42 0.87
N ASP A 146 21.39 5.64 1.32
CA ASP A 146 21.37 6.03 2.72
C ASP A 146 20.12 5.50 3.43
N TYR A 147 18.99 5.52 2.70
CA TYR A 147 17.68 5.11 3.21
C TYR A 147 16.98 4.14 2.26
N CYS A 148 16.23 3.22 2.87
CA CYS A 148 15.18 2.49 2.17
C CYS A 148 13.86 2.69 2.92
N VAL A 149 12.86 3.23 2.23
CA VAL A 149 11.50 3.33 2.72
C VAL A 149 10.69 2.18 2.17
N MET A 150 10.01 1.40 3.01
CA MET A 150 9.26 0.25 2.53
C MET A 150 7.89 0.10 3.19
N GLU A 151 6.93 -0.31 2.37
CA GLU A 151 5.63 -0.74 2.86
C GLU A 151 5.72 -2.12 3.50
N VAL A 152 5.15 -2.25 4.71
CA VAL A 152 5.11 -3.51 5.46
C VAL A 152 3.66 -3.92 5.67
N THR A 153 3.21 -4.90 4.89
CA THR A 153 1.85 -5.44 4.95
C THR A 153 1.68 -6.41 6.13
N SER A 154 0.44 -6.60 6.58
CA SER A 154 0.13 -7.59 7.62
C SER A 154 0.48 -9.01 7.19
N GLN A 155 0.19 -9.39 5.94
CA GLN A 155 0.60 -10.69 5.39
C GLN A 155 2.13 -10.83 5.36
N GLY A 156 2.86 -9.76 5.02
CA GLY A 156 4.33 -9.75 5.05
C GLY A 156 4.90 -9.97 6.46
N LEU A 157 4.25 -9.41 7.49
CA LEU A 157 4.59 -9.64 8.89
C LEU A 157 4.24 -11.06 9.35
N HIS A 158 3.04 -11.52 9.06
CA HIS A 158 2.57 -12.86 9.43
C HIS A 158 3.43 -13.96 8.77
N MET A 159 3.79 -13.78 7.50
CA MET A 159 4.64 -14.70 6.76
C MET A 159 6.14 -14.50 7.03
N GLU A 160 6.54 -13.77 8.08
CA GLU A 160 7.93 -13.55 8.50
C GLU A 160 8.84 -12.92 7.41
N ARG A 161 8.26 -12.28 6.38
CA ARG A 161 9.01 -11.79 5.21
C ARG A 161 10.07 -10.76 5.57
N VAL A 162 9.80 -9.94 6.58
CA VAL A 162 10.70 -8.86 7.04
C VAL A 162 11.53 -9.22 8.27
N LYS A 163 11.50 -10.50 8.72
CA LYS A 163 12.16 -10.93 9.94
C LYS A 163 13.68 -10.69 9.93
N GLY A 164 14.32 -10.80 8.78
CA GLY A 164 15.75 -10.54 8.61
C GLY A 164 16.11 -9.07 8.38
N CYS A 165 15.18 -8.13 8.59
CA CYS A 165 15.40 -6.70 8.35
C CYS A 165 15.64 -5.95 9.66
N ASN A 166 16.64 -5.05 9.66
CA ASN A 166 16.96 -4.17 10.79
C ASN A 166 16.31 -2.79 10.57
N PHE A 167 15.05 -2.63 10.98
CA PHE A 167 14.38 -1.34 10.90
C PHE A 167 14.97 -0.33 11.89
N LYS A 168 15.20 0.89 11.43
CA LYS A 168 15.53 2.05 12.26
C LYS A 168 14.27 2.74 12.77
N ILE A 169 13.28 2.92 11.88
CA ILE A 169 12.02 3.58 12.18
C ILE A 169 10.88 2.68 11.70
N ALA A 170 9.84 2.55 12.52
CA ALA A 170 8.57 1.97 12.15
C ALA A 170 7.46 3.02 12.25
N VAL A 171 6.63 3.11 11.23
CA VAL A 171 5.53 4.09 11.11
C VAL A 171 4.20 3.36 11.11
N PHE A 172 3.28 3.79 11.98
CA PHE A 172 1.89 3.33 12.03
C PHE A 172 0.97 4.42 11.49
N THR A 173 0.24 4.12 10.41
CA THR A 173 -0.69 5.09 9.79
C THR A 173 -2.09 5.05 10.41
N ASN A 174 -2.75 3.91 10.36
CA ASN A 174 -4.10 3.68 10.89
C ASN A 174 -4.44 2.19 10.90
N LEU A 175 -5.52 1.85 11.62
CA LEU A 175 -6.05 0.49 11.63
C LEU A 175 -7.59 0.52 11.48
N THR A 176 -8.09 0.08 10.34
CA THR A 176 -9.51 -0.12 10.05
C THR A 176 -9.75 -1.55 9.56
N GLN A 177 -11.00 -1.96 9.43
CA GLN A 177 -11.33 -3.32 9.04
C GLN A 177 -10.87 -3.63 7.61
N ASP A 178 -9.94 -4.59 7.48
CA ASP A 178 -9.44 -5.11 6.21
C ASP A 178 -8.82 -6.51 6.42
N HIS A 179 -8.68 -7.28 5.34
CA HIS A 179 -8.01 -8.59 5.35
C HIS A 179 -8.52 -9.60 6.41
N LEU A 180 -9.81 -9.53 6.81
CA LEU A 180 -10.38 -10.49 7.76
C LEU A 180 -10.59 -11.88 7.14
N ASP A 181 -10.64 -11.97 5.82
CA ASP A 181 -10.56 -13.23 5.07
C ASP A 181 -9.26 -14.00 5.37
N TYR A 182 -8.16 -13.27 5.57
CA TYR A 182 -6.85 -13.82 5.89
C TYR A 182 -6.59 -13.95 7.40
N HIS A 183 -6.91 -12.93 8.19
CA HIS A 183 -6.58 -12.88 9.61
C HIS A 183 -7.67 -13.42 10.53
N GLY A 184 -8.88 -13.66 10.02
CA GLY A 184 -10.04 -14.14 10.77
C GLY A 184 -10.69 -13.08 11.66
N THR A 185 -9.92 -12.37 12.50
CA THR A 185 -10.44 -11.35 13.43
C THR A 185 -9.67 -10.03 13.33
N PHE A 186 -10.31 -8.94 13.74
CA PHE A 186 -9.68 -7.62 13.84
C PHE A 186 -8.54 -7.58 14.86
N ASP A 187 -8.68 -8.31 15.98
CA ASP A 187 -7.64 -8.37 17.00
C ASP A 187 -6.40 -9.12 16.51
N GLU A 188 -6.56 -10.19 15.74
CA GLU A 188 -5.44 -10.87 15.10
C GLU A 188 -4.77 -9.97 14.06
N TYR A 189 -5.54 -9.27 13.24
CA TYR A 189 -5.02 -8.30 12.28
C TYR A 189 -4.19 -7.19 12.97
N LYS A 190 -4.70 -6.63 14.08
CA LYS A 190 -4.02 -5.65 14.92
C LYS A 190 -2.74 -6.25 15.52
N HIS A 191 -2.83 -7.45 16.08
CA HIS A 191 -1.67 -8.15 16.66
C HIS A 191 -0.58 -8.35 15.62
N VAL A 192 -0.91 -8.86 14.44
CA VAL A 192 0.08 -9.10 13.38
C VAL A 192 0.76 -7.80 12.95
N LYS A 193 0.03 -6.69 12.76
CA LYS A 193 0.67 -5.39 12.44
C LYS A 193 1.59 -4.89 13.55
N SER A 194 1.25 -5.17 14.79
CA SER A 194 2.05 -4.76 15.94
C SER A 194 3.42 -5.44 16.02
N LEU A 195 3.61 -6.58 15.32
CA LEU A 195 4.90 -7.29 15.28
C LEU A 195 6.05 -6.41 14.74
N LEU A 196 5.76 -5.45 13.86
CA LEU A 196 6.78 -4.49 13.39
C LEU A 196 7.33 -3.66 14.55
N PHE A 197 6.47 -3.25 15.47
CA PHE A 197 6.79 -2.42 16.64
C PHE A 197 7.33 -3.26 17.79
N ALA A 198 6.77 -4.43 18.05
CA ALA A 198 7.24 -5.35 19.09
C ALA A 198 8.70 -5.82 18.85
N ARG A 199 9.10 -5.86 17.59
CA ARG A 199 10.47 -6.26 17.20
C ARG A 199 11.44 -5.07 17.10
N LEU A 200 10.93 -3.86 17.24
CA LEU A 200 11.70 -2.62 17.18
C LEU A 200 12.24 -2.25 18.56
N GLY A 201 13.50 -1.86 18.65
CA GLY A 201 14.10 -1.35 19.89
C GLY A 201 14.58 -2.39 20.88
N ASN A 202 14.52 -3.69 20.58
CA ASN A 202 15.00 -4.75 21.46
C ASN A 202 16.54 -4.80 21.60
N ASN A 203 17.25 -3.94 20.89
CA ASN A 203 18.69 -3.77 21.01
C ASN A 203 18.99 -2.38 21.59
N LEU A 204 19.41 -2.33 22.86
CA LEU A 204 19.74 -1.08 23.55
C LEU A 204 21.07 -0.53 23.03
N SER A 205 20.99 0.25 21.96
CA SER A 205 22.11 1.02 21.43
C SER A 205 21.86 2.50 21.64
N THR A 206 22.78 3.19 22.30
CA THR A 206 22.72 4.66 22.43
C THR A 206 23.09 5.38 21.13
N ILE A 207 23.71 4.66 20.18
CA ILE A 207 24.16 5.19 18.89
C ILE A 207 23.10 4.97 17.81
N ASP A 208 22.38 3.84 17.86
CA ASP A 208 21.35 3.46 16.88
C ASP A 208 19.97 3.38 17.55
N LYS A 209 19.45 4.56 17.91
CA LYS A 209 18.10 4.66 18.49
C LYS A 209 17.05 4.19 17.49
N LYS A 210 16.14 3.34 17.97
CA LYS A 210 14.98 2.88 17.21
C LYS A 210 13.77 3.73 17.57
N ILE A 211 12.96 4.08 16.59
CA ILE A 211 11.85 5.03 16.76
C ILE A 211 10.57 4.46 16.19
N ALA A 212 9.50 4.52 16.98
CA ALA A 212 8.14 4.22 16.57
C ALA A 212 7.38 5.53 16.34
N VAL A 213 6.98 5.79 15.11
CA VAL A 213 6.16 6.95 14.73
C VAL A 213 4.70 6.51 14.66
N LEU A 214 3.85 7.03 15.56
CA LEU A 214 2.49 6.53 15.77
C LEU A 214 1.44 7.63 15.56
N ASN A 215 0.35 7.27 14.89
CA ASN A 215 -0.82 8.15 14.77
C ASN A 215 -1.58 8.22 16.10
N ALA A 216 -1.56 9.38 16.77
CA ALA A 216 -2.20 9.61 18.06
C ALA A 216 -3.74 9.60 17.98
N ASP A 217 -4.31 9.79 16.79
CA ASP A 217 -5.75 9.82 16.59
C ASP A 217 -6.35 8.43 16.33
N ASP A 218 -5.52 7.40 16.10
CA ASP A 218 -6.00 6.03 15.93
C ASP A 218 -6.27 5.36 17.28
N PRO A 219 -7.45 4.75 17.49
CA PRO A 219 -7.79 4.06 18.73
C PRO A 219 -6.80 2.97 19.16
N SER A 220 -6.06 2.39 18.21
CA SER A 220 -5.08 1.33 18.47
C SER A 220 -3.74 1.86 19.00
N VAL A 221 -3.50 3.17 19.03
CA VAL A 221 -2.20 3.78 19.36
C VAL A 221 -1.67 3.32 20.72
N GLU A 222 -2.51 3.23 21.74
CA GLU A 222 -2.10 2.81 23.09
C GLU A 222 -1.63 1.35 23.13
N TYR A 223 -2.19 0.49 22.28
CA TYR A 223 -1.72 -0.88 22.13
C TYR A 223 -0.31 -0.92 21.53
N PHE A 224 -0.05 -0.12 20.48
CA PHE A 224 1.27 -0.04 19.83
C PHE A 224 2.33 0.58 20.75
N LYS A 225 1.97 1.60 21.54
CA LYS A 225 2.85 2.19 22.57
C LYS A 225 3.29 1.17 23.62
N LYS A 226 2.37 0.29 24.06
CA LYS A 226 2.66 -0.71 25.10
C LYS A 226 3.55 -1.85 24.60
N ILE A 227 3.51 -2.17 23.31
CA ILE A 227 4.21 -3.35 22.79
C ILE A 227 5.63 -3.03 22.30
N THR A 228 5.96 -1.77 22.01
CA THR A 228 7.28 -1.39 21.53
C THR A 228 8.24 -1.03 22.65
N SER A 229 9.53 -1.39 22.49
CA SER A 229 10.63 -0.89 23.33
C SER A 229 11.33 0.34 22.71
N ALA A 230 10.94 0.75 21.51
CA ALA A 230 11.50 1.91 20.83
C ALA A 230 11.03 3.24 21.44
N GLU A 231 11.77 4.30 21.20
CA GLU A 231 11.31 5.66 21.50
C GLU A 231 10.07 5.99 20.66
N VAL A 232 9.01 6.51 21.28
CA VAL A 232 7.75 6.79 20.62
C VAL A 232 7.65 8.29 20.33
N ILE A 233 7.38 8.63 19.06
CA ILE A 233 7.03 9.98 18.62
C ILE A 233 5.65 9.89 17.98
N THR A 234 4.76 10.81 18.34
CA THR A 234 3.38 10.79 17.89
C THR A 234 3.07 11.90 16.89
N TYR A 235 2.12 11.65 15.99
CA TYR A 235 1.54 12.67 15.13
C TYR A 235 0.02 12.60 15.12
N GLY A 236 -0.66 13.71 14.84
CA GLY A 236 -2.12 13.73 14.82
C GLY A 236 -2.72 15.08 14.45
N ILE A 237 -4.03 15.12 14.37
CA ILE A 237 -4.83 16.33 14.10
C ILE A 237 -5.65 16.71 15.35
N HIS A 238 -6.28 15.73 16.00
CA HIS A 238 -7.28 15.93 17.03
C HIS A 238 -6.73 15.74 18.45
N ASN A 239 -5.93 14.72 18.68
CA ASN A 239 -5.33 14.42 19.97
C ASN A 239 -3.99 15.13 20.12
N GLY A 240 -3.58 15.41 21.36
CA GLY A 240 -2.26 15.96 21.64
C GLY A 240 -1.17 15.01 21.11
N ALA A 241 -0.28 15.52 20.26
CA ALA A 241 0.78 14.77 19.63
C ALA A 241 2.06 15.64 19.53
N ASP A 242 3.22 14.99 19.36
CA ASP A 242 4.51 15.67 19.21
C ASP A 242 4.60 16.49 17.91
N VAL A 243 3.87 16.05 16.87
CA VAL A 243 3.74 16.74 15.58
C VAL A 243 2.25 16.84 15.23
N GLN A 244 1.73 18.06 15.13
CA GLN A 244 0.29 18.30 14.91
C GLN A 244 0.04 19.13 13.65
N ALA A 245 -1.08 18.86 12.96
CA ALA A 245 -1.63 19.77 11.96
C ALA A 245 -2.76 20.63 12.56
N LYS A 246 -2.69 21.93 12.29
CA LYS A 246 -3.68 22.94 12.68
C LYS A 246 -4.13 23.73 11.43
N ASN A 247 -5.26 24.44 11.52
CA ASN A 247 -5.73 25.35 10.47
C ASN A 247 -5.82 24.70 9.08
N ILE A 248 -6.36 23.49 9.02
CA ILE A 248 -6.44 22.70 7.78
C ILE A 248 -7.47 23.32 6.84
N THR A 249 -7.03 23.63 5.62
CA THR A 249 -7.88 24.11 4.52
C THR A 249 -7.81 23.12 3.37
N LEU A 250 -8.96 22.56 2.98
CA LEU A 250 -9.11 21.63 1.87
C LEU A 250 -9.62 22.35 0.63
N SER A 251 -9.07 22.03 -0.52
CA SER A 251 -9.53 22.54 -1.82
C SER A 251 -9.35 21.49 -2.93
N PRO A 252 -10.02 21.64 -4.09
CA PRO A 252 -9.77 20.76 -5.24
C PRO A 252 -8.32 20.80 -5.78
N LYS A 253 -7.57 21.86 -5.43
CA LYS A 253 -6.19 22.06 -5.87
C LYS A 253 -5.15 21.60 -4.85
N GLY A 254 -5.58 21.08 -3.68
CA GLY A 254 -4.68 20.61 -2.64
C GLY A 254 -5.08 21.07 -1.24
N ILE A 255 -4.18 20.84 -0.30
CA ILE A 255 -4.37 21.05 1.13
C ILE A 255 -3.34 22.06 1.63
N ARG A 256 -3.76 22.94 2.56
CA ARG A 256 -2.86 23.79 3.35
C ARG A 256 -3.12 23.56 4.83
N PHE A 257 -2.08 23.51 5.63
CA PHE A 257 -2.17 23.36 7.06
C PHE A 257 -0.90 23.86 7.77
N LEU A 258 -1.04 24.29 9.02
CA LEU A 258 0.07 24.64 9.90
C LEU A 258 0.56 23.37 10.60
N VAL A 259 1.83 23.03 10.45
CA VAL A 259 2.52 22.00 11.25
C VAL A 259 3.09 22.66 12.50
N SER A 260 2.74 22.13 13.67
CA SER A 260 3.31 22.50 14.97
C SER A 260 4.08 21.28 15.50
N SER A 261 5.36 21.44 15.80
CA SER A 261 6.25 20.34 16.18
C SER A 261 7.27 20.76 17.24
N PHE A 262 8.05 19.79 17.75
CA PHE A 262 9.17 20.04 18.65
C PHE A 262 10.31 20.88 18.03
N ASN A 263 10.32 21.07 16.70
CA ASN A 263 11.29 21.92 15.99
C ASN A 263 10.71 23.26 15.53
N GLY A 264 9.52 23.64 16.02
CA GLY A 264 8.84 24.87 15.66
C GLY A 264 7.59 24.66 14.80
N GLU A 265 7.15 25.73 14.15
CA GLU A 265 5.92 25.75 13.34
C GLU A 265 6.24 26.20 11.91
N ILE A 266 5.53 25.61 10.94
CA ILE A 266 5.61 25.99 9.52
C ILE A 266 4.29 25.71 8.80
N GLU A 267 3.93 26.56 7.84
CA GLU A 267 2.83 26.29 6.92
C GLU A 267 3.28 25.31 5.84
N VAL A 268 2.47 24.30 5.58
CA VAL A 268 2.70 23.26 4.56
C VAL A 268 1.58 23.33 3.54
N SER A 269 1.96 23.35 2.26
CA SER A 269 1.08 23.18 1.12
C SER A 269 1.34 21.82 0.46
N LEU A 270 0.28 21.11 0.13
CA LEU A 270 0.35 19.77 -0.46
C LEU A 270 -0.61 19.71 -1.66
N ASN A 271 -0.10 19.34 -2.84
CA ASN A 271 -0.91 19.19 -4.08
C ASN A 271 -1.68 17.86 -4.12
N LEU A 272 -1.99 17.29 -2.97
CA LEU A 272 -2.86 16.12 -2.82
C LEU A 272 -4.16 16.58 -2.17
N VAL A 273 -5.27 15.93 -2.52
CA VAL A 273 -6.58 16.23 -1.96
C VAL A 273 -6.95 15.24 -0.86
N GLY A 274 -7.77 15.68 0.08
CA GLY A 274 -8.33 14.81 1.12
C GLY A 274 -7.64 14.89 2.48
N ARG A 275 -8.45 15.02 3.54
CA ARG A 275 -7.99 15.13 4.93
C ARG A 275 -7.07 13.99 5.36
N PHE A 276 -7.29 12.76 4.85
CA PHE A 276 -6.40 11.62 5.15
C PHE A 276 -4.96 11.84 4.66
N ASN A 277 -4.74 12.70 3.63
CA ASN A 277 -3.39 13.04 3.19
C ASN A 277 -2.68 14.01 4.13
N VAL A 278 -3.39 14.70 5.02
CA VAL A 278 -2.76 15.42 6.13
C VAL A 278 -2.08 14.42 7.07
N TYR A 279 -2.75 13.31 7.44
CA TYR A 279 -2.15 12.26 8.26
C TYR A 279 -0.95 11.61 7.58
N ASN A 280 -1.05 11.32 6.27
CA ASN A 280 0.06 10.75 5.50
C ASN A 280 1.27 11.70 5.46
N ALA A 281 1.02 13.00 5.29
CA ALA A 281 2.04 14.04 5.33
C ALA A 281 2.65 14.18 6.72
N LEU A 282 1.83 14.22 7.79
CA LEU A 282 2.32 14.30 9.16
C LEU A 282 3.22 13.11 9.52
N ALA A 283 2.85 11.90 9.10
CA ALA A 283 3.68 10.71 9.29
C ALA A 283 5.06 10.88 8.62
N ALA A 284 5.10 11.33 7.37
CA ALA A 284 6.33 11.58 6.62
C ALA A 284 7.15 12.73 7.23
N ILE A 285 6.50 13.85 7.61
CA ILE A 285 7.11 15.00 8.29
C ILE A 285 7.75 14.56 9.61
N THR A 286 7.03 13.78 10.42
CA THR A 286 7.53 13.30 11.71
C THR A 286 8.81 12.49 11.56
N VAL A 287 8.84 11.57 10.61
CA VAL A 287 10.06 10.78 10.31
C VAL A 287 11.20 11.69 9.84
N ALA A 288 10.92 12.64 8.96
CA ALA A 288 11.94 13.58 8.44
C ALA A 288 12.51 14.48 9.56
N LEU A 289 11.67 14.96 10.49
CA LEU A 289 12.10 15.73 11.64
C LEU A 289 12.98 14.92 12.59
N VAL A 290 12.61 13.67 12.85
CA VAL A 290 13.40 12.72 13.66
C VAL A 290 14.78 12.46 13.03
N GLU A 291 14.87 12.43 11.70
CA GLU A 291 16.14 12.30 10.97
C GLU A 291 16.90 13.64 10.81
N GLY A 292 16.40 14.72 11.42
CA GLY A 292 17.07 16.02 11.50
C GLY A 292 16.91 16.90 10.27
N ILE A 293 15.94 16.62 9.40
CA ILE A 293 15.67 17.47 8.24
C ILE A 293 14.94 18.75 8.69
N PRO A 294 15.41 19.95 8.31
CA PRO A 294 14.77 21.21 8.69
C PRO A 294 13.34 21.32 8.14
N LEU A 295 12.45 21.95 8.92
CA LEU A 295 11.03 22.16 8.54
C LEU A 295 10.88 22.86 7.18
N THR A 296 11.75 23.83 6.86
CA THR A 296 11.74 24.54 5.57
C THR A 296 11.95 23.60 4.39
N ASN A 297 12.97 22.72 4.47
CA ASN A 297 13.23 21.74 3.42
C ASN A 297 12.07 20.73 3.27
N ILE A 298 11.44 20.34 4.38
CA ILE A 298 10.27 19.46 4.37
C ILE A 298 9.10 20.14 3.65
N SER A 299 8.76 21.38 4.03
CA SER A 299 7.66 22.14 3.42
C SER A 299 7.89 22.36 1.92
N ASP A 300 9.10 22.75 1.52
CA ASP A 300 9.47 22.95 0.12
C ASP A 300 9.33 21.66 -0.69
N SER A 301 9.81 20.55 -0.16
CA SER A 301 9.71 19.24 -0.83
C SER A 301 8.26 18.81 -1.04
N LEU A 302 7.41 18.97 -0.02
CA LEU A 302 5.99 18.60 -0.10
C LEU A 302 5.23 19.47 -1.09
N SER A 303 5.52 20.78 -1.15
CA SER A 303 4.86 21.71 -2.08
C SER A 303 5.21 21.41 -3.55
N ASN A 304 6.38 20.85 -3.79
CA ASN A 304 6.85 20.47 -5.13
C ASN A 304 6.37 19.09 -5.60
N LEU A 305 5.69 18.30 -4.75
CA LEU A 305 5.11 17.04 -5.17
C LEU A 305 3.84 17.30 -5.99
N LYS A 306 3.81 16.86 -7.24
CA LYS A 306 2.65 17.09 -8.14
C LYS A 306 1.51 16.10 -7.89
N SER A 307 1.82 14.81 -7.86
CA SER A 307 0.85 13.73 -7.64
C SER A 307 1.56 12.47 -7.17
N ILE A 308 0.79 11.52 -6.68
CA ILE A 308 1.25 10.15 -6.42
C ILE A 308 0.40 9.24 -7.32
N GLU A 309 1.08 8.44 -8.11
CA GLU A 309 0.44 7.61 -9.12
C GLU A 309 -0.64 6.70 -8.52
N GLY A 310 -1.86 6.81 -9.06
CA GLY A 310 -3.02 6.05 -8.62
C GLY A 310 -3.55 6.39 -7.23
N ARG A 311 -3.23 7.57 -6.67
CA ARG A 311 -3.69 8.03 -5.36
C ARG A 311 -4.32 9.41 -5.46
N MET A 312 -5.66 9.48 -5.57
CA MET A 312 -6.38 10.73 -5.81
C MET A 312 -5.72 11.54 -6.95
N GLU A 313 -5.27 10.85 -8.00
CA GLU A 313 -4.54 11.45 -9.10
C GLU A 313 -5.49 12.23 -10.01
N ILE A 314 -5.25 13.53 -10.13
CA ILE A 314 -6.07 14.42 -10.94
C ILE A 314 -5.63 14.29 -12.41
N ILE A 315 -6.60 14.03 -13.28
CA ILE A 315 -6.41 14.04 -14.73
C ILE A 315 -6.92 15.38 -15.25
N ASP A 316 -6.00 16.19 -15.75
CA ASP A 316 -6.26 17.56 -16.20
C ASP A 316 -5.85 17.71 -17.68
N GLU A 317 -6.84 17.95 -18.53
CA GLU A 317 -6.69 18.29 -19.96
C GLU A 317 -7.37 19.65 -20.24
N ASN A 318 -7.41 20.55 -19.23
CA ASN A 318 -8.03 21.87 -19.23
C ASN A 318 -9.59 21.86 -19.31
N GLN A 319 -10.23 20.78 -18.91
CA GLN A 319 -11.68 20.69 -18.78
C GLN A 319 -12.19 21.47 -17.54
N ASP A 320 -13.46 21.82 -17.52
CA ASP A 320 -14.13 22.59 -16.45
C ASP A 320 -14.79 21.73 -15.35
N PHE A 321 -14.51 20.43 -15.34
CA PHE A 321 -14.90 19.44 -14.32
C PHE A 321 -13.66 18.66 -13.86
N LEU A 322 -13.73 18.05 -12.67
CA LEU A 322 -12.60 17.32 -12.09
C LEU A 322 -12.70 15.83 -12.44
N VAL A 323 -11.57 15.23 -12.86
CA VAL A 323 -11.45 13.78 -13.02
C VAL A 323 -10.35 13.27 -12.09
N ILE A 324 -10.70 12.28 -11.26
CA ILE A 324 -9.81 11.70 -10.25
C ILE A 324 -9.70 10.19 -10.49
N VAL A 325 -8.47 9.67 -10.51
CA VAL A 325 -8.18 8.23 -10.56
C VAL A 325 -7.60 7.79 -9.22
N ASP A 326 -8.18 6.73 -8.62
CA ASP A 326 -7.75 6.23 -7.32
C ASP A 326 -7.73 4.69 -7.23
N TYR A 327 -6.85 4.16 -6.40
CA TYR A 327 -6.70 2.72 -6.13
C TYR A 327 -7.74 2.17 -5.12
N ALA A 328 -8.72 2.93 -4.70
CA ALA A 328 -9.75 2.53 -3.73
C ALA A 328 -10.53 1.30 -4.21
N HIS A 329 -10.17 0.13 -3.68
CA HIS A 329 -10.74 -1.18 -4.02
C HIS A 329 -11.27 -1.95 -2.81
N THR A 330 -11.33 -1.28 -1.64
CA THR A 330 -11.94 -1.79 -0.39
C THR A 330 -13.07 -0.85 0.06
N PRO A 331 -14.04 -1.34 0.87
CA PRO A 331 -15.11 -0.48 1.39
C PRO A 331 -14.60 0.79 2.07
N ASP A 332 -13.70 0.66 3.03
CA ASP A 332 -13.12 1.78 3.78
C ASP A 332 -12.37 2.77 2.87
N ALA A 333 -11.57 2.27 1.90
CA ALA A 333 -10.87 3.15 0.98
C ALA A 333 -11.84 3.92 0.07
N LEU A 334 -12.88 3.27 -0.44
CA LEU A 334 -13.89 3.91 -1.29
C LEU A 334 -14.70 4.96 -0.51
N GLU A 335 -15.07 4.65 0.72
CA GLU A 335 -15.76 5.59 1.61
C GLU A 335 -14.89 6.81 1.92
N ASN A 336 -13.62 6.59 2.28
CA ASN A 336 -12.67 7.66 2.56
C ASN A 336 -12.46 8.60 1.34
N VAL A 337 -12.34 8.05 0.15
CA VAL A 337 -12.19 8.84 -1.08
C VAL A 337 -13.48 9.61 -1.38
N LEU A 338 -14.64 8.96 -1.36
CA LEU A 338 -15.92 9.59 -1.69
C LEU A 338 -16.35 10.63 -0.64
N SER A 339 -16.21 10.34 0.66
CA SER A 339 -16.49 11.31 1.71
C SER A 339 -15.59 12.55 1.60
N THR A 340 -14.32 12.34 1.29
CA THR A 340 -13.37 13.42 1.03
C THR A 340 -13.78 14.28 -0.17
N ILE A 341 -14.17 13.65 -1.30
CA ILE A 341 -14.63 14.38 -2.47
C ILE A 341 -15.87 15.18 -2.12
N ARG A 342 -16.78 14.62 -1.34
CA ARG A 342 -18.02 15.28 -0.90
C ARG A 342 -17.77 16.54 -0.05
N GLU A 343 -16.67 16.62 0.70
CA GLU A 343 -16.32 17.81 1.49
C GLU A 343 -16.07 19.07 0.64
N PHE A 344 -15.60 18.91 -0.61
CA PHE A 344 -15.29 20.04 -1.50
C PHE A 344 -16.07 20.07 -2.81
N ALA A 345 -16.89 19.05 -3.11
CA ALA A 345 -17.69 18.98 -4.32
C ALA A 345 -18.72 20.11 -4.38
N LYS A 346 -18.75 20.84 -5.50
CA LYS A 346 -19.74 21.88 -5.78
C LYS A 346 -20.81 21.40 -6.74
N GLY A 347 -20.49 20.45 -7.62
CA GLY A 347 -21.36 19.79 -8.56
C GLY A 347 -21.64 18.34 -8.17
N LYS A 348 -22.06 17.53 -9.12
CA LYS A 348 -22.35 16.11 -8.96
C LYS A 348 -21.09 15.31 -8.81
N ILE A 349 -21.15 14.22 -8.06
CA ILE A 349 -20.13 13.17 -8.02
C ILE A 349 -20.61 11.99 -8.86
N ILE A 350 -19.87 11.68 -9.91
CA ILE A 350 -20.11 10.54 -10.81
C ILE A 350 -18.99 9.53 -10.55
N THR A 351 -19.33 8.33 -10.09
CA THR A 351 -18.33 7.32 -9.73
C THR A 351 -18.33 6.16 -10.73
N VAL A 352 -17.15 5.77 -11.18
CA VAL A 352 -16.90 4.56 -11.98
C VAL A 352 -16.10 3.60 -11.15
N PHE A 353 -16.63 2.40 -10.85
CA PHE A 353 -15.89 1.39 -10.09
C PHE A 353 -16.35 -0.03 -10.39
N GLY A 354 -15.51 -0.99 -10.04
CA GLY A 354 -15.79 -2.41 -10.06
C GLY A 354 -15.09 -3.13 -8.93
N CYS A 355 -15.30 -4.45 -8.83
CA CYS A 355 -14.61 -5.30 -7.88
C CYS A 355 -13.85 -6.42 -8.59
N GLY A 356 -12.71 -6.82 -8.01
CA GLY A 356 -11.93 -7.94 -8.53
C GLY A 356 -12.60 -9.29 -8.25
N GLY A 357 -12.51 -10.21 -9.20
CA GLY A 357 -12.83 -11.63 -9.02
C GLY A 357 -11.75 -12.38 -8.24
N ASP A 358 -12.06 -13.58 -7.75
CA ASP A 358 -11.19 -14.41 -6.91
C ASP A 358 -10.69 -13.66 -5.66
N ARG A 359 -11.57 -12.85 -5.08
CA ARG A 359 -11.35 -12.02 -3.89
C ARG A 359 -12.59 -12.08 -2.99
N ASP A 360 -12.51 -11.45 -1.81
CA ASP A 360 -13.64 -11.37 -0.89
C ASP A 360 -14.90 -10.82 -1.58
N ALA A 361 -15.90 -11.69 -1.79
CA ALA A 361 -17.16 -11.31 -2.40
C ALA A 361 -18.05 -10.47 -1.48
N LYS A 362 -17.87 -10.57 -0.14
CA LYS A 362 -18.70 -9.86 0.84
C LYS A 362 -18.57 -8.35 0.74
N LYS A 363 -17.40 -7.87 0.32
CA LYS A 363 -17.16 -6.43 0.15
C LYS A 363 -17.95 -5.80 -1.01
N ARG A 364 -18.41 -6.60 -1.99
CA ARG A 364 -19.03 -6.10 -3.24
C ARG A 364 -20.30 -5.29 -2.96
N SER A 365 -21.23 -5.86 -2.22
CA SER A 365 -22.48 -5.15 -1.86
C SER A 365 -22.23 -3.96 -0.93
N ILE A 366 -21.25 -4.07 -0.02
CA ILE A 366 -20.88 -2.96 0.87
C ILE A 366 -20.35 -1.78 0.05
N MET A 367 -19.45 -2.03 -0.90
CA MET A 367 -18.93 -0.99 -1.80
C MET A 367 -20.03 -0.39 -2.68
N GLY A 368 -20.99 -1.21 -3.15
CA GLY A 368 -22.19 -0.72 -3.86
C GLY A 368 -23.01 0.26 -3.02
N GLY A 369 -23.26 -0.10 -1.75
CA GLY A 369 -23.98 0.77 -0.80
C GLY A 369 -23.26 2.09 -0.53
N ILE A 370 -21.94 2.05 -0.34
CA ILE A 370 -21.08 3.24 -0.14
C ILE A 370 -21.12 4.13 -1.38
N ALA A 371 -20.88 3.58 -2.57
CA ALA A 371 -20.90 4.33 -3.82
C ALA A 371 -22.26 5.00 -4.03
N GLY A 372 -23.37 4.27 -3.79
CA GLY A 372 -24.71 4.82 -3.90
C GLY A 372 -25.04 5.90 -2.88
N SER A 373 -24.43 5.88 -1.69
CA SER A 373 -24.68 6.88 -0.64
C SER A 373 -23.94 8.20 -0.86
N TYR A 374 -22.75 8.14 -1.44
CA TYR A 374 -21.87 9.30 -1.60
C TYR A 374 -21.88 9.89 -3.02
N SER A 375 -22.35 9.15 -4.04
CA SER A 375 -22.35 9.60 -5.43
C SER A 375 -23.73 10.02 -5.90
N ASP A 376 -23.80 10.97 -6.84
CA ASP A 376 -25.04 11.37 -7.50
C ASP A 376 -25.39 10.43 -8.65
N PHE A 377 -24.37 9.77 -9.24
CA PHE A 377 -24.54 8.71 -10.23
C PHE A 377 -23.37 7.72 -10.17
N VAL A 378 -23.64 6.45 -10.46
CA VAL A 378 -22.59 5.39 -10.43
C VAL A 378 -22.62 4.55 -11.70
N PHE A 379 -21.46 4.36 -12.30
CA PHE A 379 -21.22 3.33 -13.31
C PHE A 379 -20.56 2.12 -12.64
N ILE A 380 -21.28 1.00 -12.58
CA ILE A 380 -20.76 -0.27 -12.10
C ILE A 380 -20.13 -0.97 -13.31
N THR A 381 -18.86 -1.32 -13.22
CA THR A 381 -18.10 -1.89 -14.35
C THR A 381 -17.18 -3.02 -13.95
N SER A 382 -16.50 -3.64 -14.93
CA SER A 382 -15.49 -4.67 -14.69
C SER A 382 -14.20 -4.03 -14.16
N ASP A 383 -13.60 -4.70 -13.17
CA ASP A 383 -12.23 -4.44 -12.71
C ASP A 383 -11.30 -5.53 -13.30
N ASN A 384 -10.72 -6.40 -12.47
CA ASN A 384 -10.00 -7.62 -12.85
C ASN A 384 -10.90 -8.84 -12.54
N PRO A 385 -11.74 -9.31 -13.46
CA PRO A 385 -12.68 -10.41 -13.17
C PRO A 385 -11.98 -11.74 -12.93
N ARG A 386 -10.76 -11.93 -13.42
CA ARG A 386 -9.98 -13.16 -13.31
C ARG A 386 -10.79 -14.37 -13.80
N SER A 387 -11.00 -15.41 -12.94
CA SER A 387 -11.76 -16.59 -13.32
C SER A 387 -13.28 -16.43 -13.24
N GLU A 388 -13.78 -15.39 -12.54
CA GLU A 388 -15.20 -15.16 -12.34
C GLU A 388 -15.88 -14.47 -13.54
N ASP A 389 -17.20 -14.68 -13.67
CA ASP A 389 -18.03 -13.93 -14.64
C ASP A 389 -18.16 -12.46 -14.19
N PRO A 390 -17.74 -11.48 -15.01
CA PRO A 390 -17.87 -10.07 -14.69
C PRO A 390 -19.31 -9.65 -14.35
N GLN A 391 -20.32 -10.22 -15.02
CA GLN A 391 -21.73 -9.92 -14.76
C GLN A 391 -22.17 -10.40 -13.38
N ALA A 392 -21.67 -11.55 -12.91
CA ALA A 392 -21.97 -12.05 -11.59
C ALA A 392 -21.38 -11.12 -10.50
N ILE A 393 -20.14 -10.63 -10.70
CA ILE A 393 -19.50 -9.67 -9.79
C ILE A 393 -20.32 -8.38 -9.69
N MET A 394 -20.77 -7.83 -10.85
CA MET A 394 -21.56 -6.61 -10.88
C MET A 394 -22.92 -6.77 -10.22
N LYS A 395 -23.61 -7.92 -10.38
CA LYS A 395 -24.85 -8.25 -9.66
C LYS A 395 -24.66 -8.26 -8.14
N ASP A 396 -23.51 -8.70 -7.64
CA ASP A 396 -23.22 -8.63 -6.20
C ASP A 396 -23.05 -7.18 -5.73
N ILE A 397 -22.48 -6.30 -6.55
CA ILE A 397 -22.37 -4.85 -6.25
C ILE A 397 -23.77 -4.21 -6.23
N GLU A 398 -24.64 -4.53 -7.21
CA GLU A 398 -26.02 -4.00 -7.31
C GLU A 398 -26.86 -4.26 -6.05
N LYS A 399 -26.62 -5.37 -5.33
CA LYS A 399 -27.31 -5.67 -4.07
C LYS A 399 -27.16 -4.54 -3.02
N GLY A 400 -26.03 -3.81 -3.04
CA GLY A 400 -25.79 -2.69 -2.14
C GLY A 400 -26.67 -1.47 -2.46
N PHE A 401 -26.95 -1.22 -3.72
CA PHE A 401 -27.86 -0.13 -4.15
C PHE A 401 -29.32 -0.39 -3.76
N SER A 402 -29.76 -1.63 -3.88
CA SER A 402 -31.13 -2.03 -3.51
C SER A 402 -31.41 -1.81 -2.02
N GLN A 403 -30.41 -1.97 -1.16
CA GLN A 403 -30.54 -1.75 0.29
C GLN A 403 -30.76 -0.27 0.64
N ASN A 404 -30.27 0.65 -0.18
CA ASN A 404 -30.34 2.10 0.04
C ASN A 404 -31.43 2.77 -0.78
N ASN A 405 -32.28 2.03 -1.51
CA ASN A 405 -33.28 2.53 -2.46
C ASN A 405 -32.70 3.55 -3.48
N ASN A 406 -31.43 3.46 -3.79
CA ASN A 406 -30.78 4.32 -4.77
C ASN A 406 -30.82 3.65 -6.14
N LEU A 407 -31.43 4.31 -7.12
CA LEU A 407 -31.56 3.84 -8.50
C LEU A 407 -30.67 4.63 -9.48
N ASN A 408 -29.81 5.51 -9.00
CA ASN A 408 -28.95 6.35 -9.83
C ASN A 408 -27.65 5.61 -10.20
N TYR A 409 -27.79 4.47 -10.87
CA TYR A 409 -26.63 3.73 -11.39
C TYR A 409 -26.91 3.12 -12.76
N LYS A 410 -25.85 2.80 -13.48
CA LYS A 410 -25.85 2.02 -14.72
C LYS A 410 -24.79 0.94 -14.64
N VAL A 411 -25.12 -0.26 -15.12
CA VAL A 411 -24.16 -1.35 -15.29
C VAL A 411 -23.61 -1.30 -16.71
N GLU A 412 -22.28 -1.26 -16.81
CA GLU A 412 -21.56 -1.28 -18.09
C GLU A 412 -20.33 -2.20 -17.94
N VAL A 413 -20.35 -3.36 -18.60
CA VAL A 413 -19.30 -4.36 -18.48
C VAL A 413 -17.96 -3.84 -19.00
N ASP A 414 -17.99 -3.12 -20.11
CA ASP A 414 -16.80 -2.52 -20.69
C ASP A 414 -16.38 -1.28 -19.89
N ARG A 415 -15.23 -1.37 -19.24
CA ARG A 415 -14.72 -0.30 -18.38
C ARG A 415 -14.37 0.97 -19.16
N GLU A 416 -13.90 0.85 -20.40
CA GLU A 416 -13.62 2.01 -21.24
C GLU A 416 -14.92 2.74 -21.61
N LEU A 417 -15.98 2.01 -21.96
CA LEU A 417 -17.28 2.61 -22.23
C LEU A 417 -17.87 3.23 -20.96
N ALA A 418 -17.72 2.61 -19.79
CA ALA A 418 -18.15 3.18 -18.52
C ALA A 418 -17.46 4.52 -18.21
N ILE A 419 -16.14 4.60 -18.40
CA ILE A 419 -15.33 5.82 -18.24
C ILE A 419 -15.81 6.89 -19.24
N ASN A 420 -15.97 6.54 -20.49
CA ASN A 420 -16.46 7.45 -21.54
C ASN A 420 -17.85 8.00 -21.21
N HIS A 421 -18.78 7.16 -20.77
CA HIS A 421 -20.11 7.59 -20.38
C HIS A 421 -20.08 8.55 -19.17
N ALA A 422 -19.27 8.26 -18.15
CA ALA A 422 -19.13 9.09 -16.97
C ALA A 422 -18.57 10.49 -17.31
N ILE A 423 -17.53 10.55 -18.14
CA ILE A 423 -16.90 11.80 -18.58
C ILE A 423 -17.87 12.60 -19.45
N ASN A 424 -18.60 11.95 -20.36
CA ASN A 424 -19.60 12.62 -21.21
C ASN A 424 -20.79 13.15 -20.40
N MET A 425 -21.16 12.51 -19.30
CA MET A 425 -22.24 12.94 -18.39
C MET A 425 -21.83 14.17 -17.55
N ALA A 426 -20.55 14.32 -17.22
CA ALA A 426 -20.06 15.39 -16.36
C ALA A 426 -20.29 16.78 -16.98
N SER A 427 -20.69 17.73 -16.17
CA SER A 427 -20.84 19.15 -16.49
C SER A 427 -19.84 19.98 -15.68
N SER A 428 -19.78 21.29 -15.92
CA SER A 428 -18.92 22.21 -15.17
C SER A 428 -19.09 22.06 -13.65
N ASN A 429 -17.97 22.00 -12.95
CA ASN A 429 -17.83 21.76 -11.50
C ASN A 429 -18.24 20.35 -11.01
N ASP A 430 -18.62 19.43 -11.89
CA ASP A 430 -18.83 18.03 -11.50
C ASP A 430 -17.49 17.33 -11.25
N ILE A 431 -17.56 16.19 -10.56
CA ILE A 431 -16.39 15.36 -10.25
C ILE A 431 -16.64 13.94 -10.74
N VAL A 432 -15.74 13.43 -11.57
CA VAL A 432 -15.72 12.02 -11.98
C VAL A 432 -14.64 11.30 -11.18
N LEU A 433 -15.04 10.32 -10.37
CA LEU A 433 -14.12 9.41 -9.67
C LEU A 433 -14.05 8.09 -10.44
N ILE A 434 -12.85 7.69 -10.84
CA ILE A 434 -12.56 6.36 -11.40
C ILE A 434 -11.77 5.59 -10.36
N ALA A 435 -12.41 4.59 -9.73
CA ALA A 435 -11.86 3.88 -8.58
C ALA A 435 -11.60 2.40 -8.88
N GLY A 436 -10.65 1.83 -8.14
CA GLY A 436 -10.31 0.40 -8.13
C GLY A 436 -8.90 0.09 -8.61
N LYS A 437 -8.54 0.53 -9.83
CA LYS A 437 -7.27 0.17 -10.48
C LYS A 437 -6.11 1.12 -10.15
N GLY A 438 -6.38 2.42 -10.02
CA GLY A 438 -5.36 3.41 -9.69
C GLY A 438 -4.18 3.41 -10.66
N HIS A 439 -3.03 2.88 -10.24
CA HIS A 439 -1.79 2.78 -11.04
C HIS A 439 -1.69 1.51 -11.90
N GLU A 440 -2.64 0.59 -11.79
CA GLU A 440 -2.62 -0.64 -12.60
C GLU A 440 -2.81 -0.32 -14.09
N THR A 441 -1.89 -0.81 -14.93
CA THR A 441 -1.90 -0.62 -16.39
C THR A 441 -2.39 -1.87 -17.15
N TYR A 442 -3.10 -2.76 -16.46
CA TYR A 442 -3.58 -4.02 -17.02
C TYR A 442 -4.97 -4.38 -16.53
N GLN A 443 -5.67 -5.23 -17.27
CA GLN A 443 -6.90 -5.90 -16.85
C GLN A 443 -6.73 -7.41 -17.01
N ILE A 444 -6.97 -8.16 -15.91
CA ILE A 444 -6.85 -9.62 -15.87
C ILE A 444 -8.23 -10.21 -16.18
N LEU A 445 -8.34 -10.84 -17.34
CA LEU A 445 -9.49 -11.59 -17.80
C LEU A 445 -9.26 -13.09 -17.54
N LYS A 446 -10.28 -13.92 -17.78
CA LYS A 446 -10.23 -15.36 -17.52
C LYS A 446 -9.02 -16.06 -18.20
N ASP A 447 -8.77 -15.75 -19.46
CA ASP A 447 -7.79 -16.44 -20.29
C ASP A 447 -6.65 -15.53 -20.76
N SER A 448 -6.65 -14.25 -20.38
CA SER A 448 -5.68 -13.27 -20.85
C SER A 448 -5.51 -12.10 -19.91
N THR A 449 -4.39 -11.41 -20.05
CA THR A 449 -4.16 -10.10 -19.44
C THR A 449 -3.97 -9.10 -20.56
N ILE A 450 -4.76 -8.04 -20.56
CA ILE A 450 -4.70 -6.97 -21.56
C ILE A 450 -4.15 -5.69 -20.96
N HIS A 451 -3.58 -4.82 -21.80
CA HIS A 451 -3.24 -3.46 -21.38
C HIS A 451 -4.51 -2.66 -21.14
N PHE A 452 -4.62 -2.01 -19.98
CA PHE A 452 -5.72 -1.15 -19.63
C PHE A 452 -5.29 -0.18 -18.51
N ASP A 453 -5.24 1.10 -18.81
CA ASP A 453 -4.89 2.16 -17.86
C ASP A 453 -6.04 3.16 -17.77
N ASP A 454 -6.61 3.30 -16.56
CA ASP A 454 -7.73 4.23 -16.29
C ASP A 454 -7.37 5.67 -16.67
N LYS A 455 -6.11 6.08 -16.48
CA LYS A 455 -5.63 7.45 -16.78
C LYS A 455 -5.59 7.71 -18.28
N GLU A 456 -5.09 6.73 -19.06
CA GLU A 456 -5.07 6.83 -20.52
C GLU A 456 -6.48 6.94 -21.08
N LYS A 457 -7.42 6.09 -20.59
CA LYS A 457 -8.81 6.09 -21.02
C LYS A 457 -9.54 7.37 -20.63
N ALA A 458 -9.29 7.88 -19.41
CA ALA A 458 -9.83 9.15 -18.96
C ALA A 458 -9.36 10.32 -19.84
N ARG A 459 -8.05 10.43 -20.13
CA ARG A 459 -7.51 11.47 -21.02
C ARG A 459 -8.13 11.43 -22.41
N GLN A 460 -8.21 10.23 -23.01
CA GLN A 460 -8.82 10.05 -24.32
C GLN A 460 -10.30 10.49 -24.30
N ALA A 461 -11.05 10.13 -23.27
CA ALA A 461 -12.45 10.51 -23.13
C ALA A 461 -12.66 12.02 -22.95
N ILE A 462 -11.79 12.71 -22.19
CA ILE A 462 -11.82 14.16 -22.00
C ILE A 462 -11.56 14.89 -23.33
N ILE A 463 -10.51 14.47 -24.06
CA ILE A 463 -10.14 15.08 -25.34
C ILE A 463 -11.23 14.89 -26.41
N ASN A 464 -11.98 13.80 -26.35
CA ASN A 464 -13.03 13.48 -27.32
C ASN A 464 -14.41 14.06 -26.95
N LYS A 465 -14.55 14.65 -25.76
CA LYS A 465 -15.78 15.33 -25.32
C LYS A 465 -15.91 16.72 -25.91
#